data_5354cde47e6aacb7797ac4cad74f0606
#
_entry.id   5354cde47e6aacb7797ac4cad74f0606
#
_cell.length_a   1.000
_cell.length_b   1.000
_cell.length_c   1.000
_cell.angle_alpha   90.00
_cell.angle_beta   90.00
_cell.angle_gamma   90.00
#
_symmetry.space_group_name_H-M   'P 1'
#
loop_
_entity.id
_entity.type
_entity.pdbx_description
1 polymer ?
#
loop_
_entity_poly.entity_id
_entity_poly.type
_entity_poly.pdbx_seq_one_letter_code
_entity_poly.pdbx_strand_id
1 'polypeptide(L)'
;VFTVHYPDEEREEGRPLRQAPCDDRLKELGAVFGQKFGWERANWFAPSKELQKDDWSFRRSRWFEHVGNECKNVAENAGLLDMSAFAKCRISGPGAEEFLDNLVANKIPKKNGRVNLCHALNTAGGVHSEFTIAKEKDNTFYLVSAGAFQRLDHDWIHKWMPKDGSVIYENLTNSMGVLVLAGPKSRDILSKITRTDLSNESFPWLSSKKINVGLAPAIAMRMNFVGELGWELHHPIEYQNHIFDKLMEAGKDFSLKPFGIRAMESLRVEKTYKLVGTEMSIEYAAFESGLDRFVHLNKGKFIGRDALVEWQQKGFKNKMVTLEVHDVEDADALGNNPIYIDNQVIG
;
A
#
# COMPACT_ATOMS: atom_id res chain seq x y z
N VAL A 1 -20.05 -16.66 16.14
CA VAL A 1 -18.63 -16.73 15.74
C VAL A 1 -18.48 -17.27 14.30
N PHE A 2 -19.45 -18.03 13.82
CA PHE A 2 -19.46 -18.61 12.46
C PHE A 2 -20.69 -18.14 11.65
N THR A 3 -21.00 -16.85 11.76
CA THR A 3 -22.05 -16.25 10.92
C THR A 3 -21.55 -16.11 9.50
N VAL A 4 -22.41 -16.40 8.53
CA VAL A 4 -22.15 -16.07 7.13
C VAL A 4 -22.21 -14.56 7.01
N HIS A 5 -21.15 -13.96 6.44
CA HIS A 5 -21.07 -12.52 6.20
C HIS A 5 -21.38 -12.22 4.73
N TYR A 6 -21.92 -11.03 4.50
CA TYR A 6 -21.98 -10.48 3.15
C TYR A 6 -20.56 -10.14 2.65
N PRO A 7 -20.35 -10.11 1.34
CA PRO A 7 -19.12 -9.56 0.80
C PRO A 7 -18.84 -8.15 1.36
N ASP A 8 -17.58 -7.88 1.67
CA ASP A 8 -17.11 -6.59 2.23
C ASP A 8 -17.75 -6.15 3.55
N GLU A 9 -18.49 -7.04 4.23
CA GLU A 9 -19.08 -6.74 5.53
C GLU A 9 -17.99 -6.56 6.58
N GLU A 10 -18.03 -5.41 7.23
CA GLU A 10 -17.15 -5.06 8.36
C GLU A 10 -17.99 -4.85 9.62
N ARG A 11 -17.49 -5.34 10.76
CA ARG A 11 -18.20 -5.22 12.04
C ARG A 11 -18.07 -3.82 12.61
N GLU A 12 -19.15 -3.32 13.19
CA GLU A 12 -19.22 -2.01 13.83
C GLU A 12 -18.82 -2.06 15.32
N GLU A 13 -18.96 -3.24 15.94
CA GLU A 13 -18.76 -3.37 17.39
C GLU A 13 -17.30 -3.14 17.78
N GLY A 14 -17.11 -2.40 18.87
CA GLY A 14 -15.79 -2.08 19.42
C GLY A 14 -15.04 -0.97 18.66
N ARG A 15 -15.70 -0.28 17.75
CA ARG A 15 -15.14 0.85 16.99
C ARG A 15 -15.55 2.20 17.60
N PRO A 16 -14.72 3.26 17.39
CA PRO A 16 -13.37 3.24 16.83
C PRO A 16 -12.32 2.82 17.87
N LEU A 17 -11.23 2.15 17.43
CA LEU A 17 -10.08 1.84 18.27
C LEU A 17 -8.89 2.75 17.99
N ARG A 18 -8.56 2.97 16.71
CA ARG A 18 -7.43 3.80 16.28
C ARG A 18 -7.90 4.69 15.12
N GLN A 19 -7.65 5.98 15.26
CA GLN A 19 -8.07 6.99 14.29
C GLN A 19 -6.86 7.83 13.85
N ALA A 20 -6.88 8.25 12.59
CA ALA A 20 -5.94 9.24 12.08
C ALA A 20 -6.43 10.66 12.41
N PRO A 21 -5.55 11.67 12.54
CA PRO A 21 -5.96 13.03 12.88
C PRO A 21 -6.94 13.67 11.90
N CYS A 22 -6.97 13.22 10.63
CA CYS A 22 -7.87 13.79 9.62
C CYS A 22 -9.23 13.08 9.50
N ASP A 23 -9.54 12.11 10.35
CA ASP A 23 -10.78 11.33 10.27
C ASP A 23 -12.04 12.21 10.34
N ASP A 24 -12.05 13.23 11.21
CA ASP A 24 -13.18 14.17 11.29
C ASP A 24 -13.40 14.93 9.97
N ARG A 25 -12.31 15.36 9.30
CA ARG A 25 -12.36 16.02 7.99
C ARG A 25 -12.89 15.09 6.91
N LEU A 26 -12.43 13.85 6.92
CA LEU A 26 -12.90 12.83 5.99
C LEU A 26 -14.39 12.54 6.19
N LYS A 27 -14.83 12.47 7.45
CA LYS A 27 -16.23 12.26 7.82
C LYS A 27 -17.12 13.40 7.34
N GLU A 28 -16.67 14.64 7.49
CA GLU A 28 -17.38 15.84 6.98
C GLU A 28 -17.48 15.84 5.45
N LEU A 29 -16.51 15.25 4.75
CA LEU A 29 -16.49 15.09 3.30
C LEU A 29 -17.31 13.87 2.81
N GLY A 30 -17.98 13.16 3.71
CA GLY A 30 -18.86 12.04 3.38
C GLY A 30 -18.22 10.66 3.48
N ALA A 31 -17.05 10.52 4.11
CA ALA A 31 -16.39 9.21 4.26
C ALA A 31 -17.29 8.21 4.98
N VAL A 32 -17.44 7.04 4.38
CA VAL A 32 -17.98 5.84 5.02
C VAL A 32 -16.77 5.02 5.49
N PHE A 33 -16.66 4.90 6.82
CA PHE A 33 -15.50 4.25 7.42
C PHE A 33 -15.69 2.75 7.55
N GLY A 34 -14.61 2.03 7.28
CA GLY A 34 -14.38 0.67 7.70
C GLY A 34 -13.19 0.59 8.63
N GLN A 35 -12.82 -0.62 9.02
CA GLN A 35 -11.66 -0.83 9.87
C GLN A 35 -10.74 -1.93 9.33
N LYS A 36 -9.45 -1.81 9.59
CA LYS A 36 -8.50 -2.89 9.36
C LYS A 36 -7.50 -2.93 10.52
N PHE A 37 -7.46 -4.06 11.24
CA PHE A 37 -6.59 -4.25 12.40
C PHE A 37 -6.66 -3.11 13.43
N GLY A 38 -7.90 -2.66 13.68
CA GLY A 38 -8.22 -1.61 14.64
C GLY A 38 -8.08 -0.18 14.13
N TRP A 39 -7.50 0.05 12.95
CA TRP A 39 -7.48 1.37 12.34
C TRP A 39 -8.77 1.66 11.57
N GLU A 40 -9.35 2.83 11.84
CA GLU A 40 -10.39 3.40 10.97
C GLU A 40 -9.76 3.82 9.63
N ARG A 41 -10.52 3.65 8.54
CA ARG A 41 -10.11 4.09 7.21
C ARG A 41 -11.34 4.42 6.38
N ALA A 42 -11.27 5.44 5.56
CA ALA A 42 -12.34 5.74 4.59
C ALA A 42 -12.38 4.63 3.53
N ASN A 43 -13.48 3.88 3.46
CA ASN A 43 -13.71 2.88 2.43
C ASN A 43 -14.17 3.53 1.12
N TRP A 44 -15.06 4.51 1.19
CA TRP A 44 -15.58 5.29 0.06
C TRP A 44 -16.21 6.59 0.56
N PHE A 45 -16.63 7.49 -0.35
CA PHE A 45 -17.21 8.78 -0.03
C PHE A 45 -18.63 8.91 -0.56
N ALA A 46 -19.59 9.05 0.35
CA ALA A 46 -20.98 9.22 0.05
C ALA A 46 -21.30 10.67 -0.38
N PRO A 47 -22.15 10.89 -1.39
CA PRO A 47 -22.51 12.22 -1.86
C PRO A 47 -23.48 12.97 -0.95
N SER A 48 -24.13 12.28 -0.01
CA SER A 48 -25.04 12.87 0.97
C SER A 48 -24.99 12.11 2.31
N LYS A 49 -25.49 12.75 3.37
CA LYS A 49 -25.54 12.15 4.71
C LYS A 49 -26.44 10.91 4.79
N GLU A 50 -27.51 10.89 4.00
CA GLU A 50 -28.45 9.75 3.95
C GLU A 50 -27.79 8.49 3.41
N LEU A 51 -26.82 8.67 2.51
CA LEU A 51 -26.04 7.60 1.89
C LEU A 51 -24.75 7.28 2.63
N GLN A 52 -24.40 8.04 3.68
CA GLN A 52 -23.14 7.89 4.42
C GLN A 52 -23.18 6.67 5.35
N LYS A 53 -23.44 5.51 4.77
CA LYS A 53 -23.43 4.20 5.45
C LYS A 53 -23.26 3.08 4.42
N ASP A 54 -22.68 1.98 4.83
CA ASP A 54 -22.68 0.77 4.00
C ASP A 54 -24.06 0.09 4.01
N ASP A 55 -24.32 -0.64 2.95
CA ASP A 55 -25.34 -1.67 2.84
C ASP A 55 -24.67 -2.97 2.37
N TRP A 56 -25.10 -4.07 2.93
CA TRP A 56 -24.51 -5.37 2.67
C TRP A 56 -25.40 -6.18 1.75
N SER A 57 -24.81 -6.71 0.67
CA SER A 57 -25.56 -7.46 -0.35
C SER A 57 -24.61 -8.45 -1.03
N PHE A 58 -25.19 -9.55 -1.56
CA PHE A 58 -24.49 -10.43 -2.50
C PHE A 58 -24.48 -9.87 -3.94
N ARG A 59 -25.19 -8.78 -4.16
CA ARG A 59 -25.15 -8.00 -5.40
C ARG A 59 -24.30 -6.74 -5.18
N ARG A 60 -24.09 -5.96 -6.26
CA ARG A 60 -23.41 -4.67 -6.16
C ARG A 60 -24.11 -3.76 -5.14
N SER A 61 -23.34 -3.28 -4.20
CA SER A 61 -23.80 -2.39 -3.14
C SER A 61 -23.91 -0.96 -3.65
N ARG A 62 -24.61 -0.09 -2.91
CA ARG A 62 -24.80 1.32 -3.27
C ARG A 62 -23.52 2.11 -3.51
N TRP A 63 -22.42 1.71 -2.92
CA TRP A 63 -21.14 2.39 -3.10
C TRP A 63 -20.53 2.20 -4.50
N PHE A 64 -20.96 1.21 -5.28
CA PHE A 64 -20.33 0.81 -6.54
C PHE A 64 -20.13 1.97 -7.53
N GLU A 65 -21.20 2.72 -7.83
CA GLU A 65 -21.11 3.87 -8.75
C GLU A 65 -20.27 5.01 -8.18
N HIS A 66 -20.33 5.24 -6.86
CA HIS A 66 -19.58 6.30 -6.20
C HIS A 66 -18.10 6.00 -6.21
N VAL A 67 -17.71 4.77 -5.92
CA VAL A 67 -16.32 4.28 -6.02
C VAL A 67 -15.82 4.37 -7.47
N GLY A 68 -16.66 4.02 -8.46
CA GLY A 68 -16.36 4.21 -9.88
C GLY A 68 -16.06 5.67 -10.23
N ASN A 69 -16.81 6.61 -9.65
CA ASN A 69 -16.57 8.05 -9.82
C ASN A 69 -15.28 8.53 -9.12
N GLU A 70 -14.94 7.95 -7.95
CA GLU A 70 -13.65 8.20 -7.31
C GLU A 70 -12.50 7.73 -8.21
N CYS A 71 -12.57 6.50 -8.76
CA CYS A 71 -11.57 5.96 -9.69
C CYS A 71 -11.38 6.88 -10.90
N LYS A 72 -12.46 7.30 -11.54
CA LYS A 72 -12.41 8.22 -12.69
C LYS A 72 -11.77 9.55 -12.33
N ASN A 73 -12.13 10.11 -11.16
CA ASN A 73 -11.54 11.38 -10.72
C ASN A 73 -10.03 11.26 -10.46
N VAL A 74 -9.56 10.15 -9.89
CA VAL A 74 -8.13 9.89 -9.71
C VAL A 74 -7.41 9.77 -11.06
N ALA A 75 -8.01 9.05 -12.02
CA ALA A 75 -7.42 8.83 -13.34
C ALA A 75 -7.38 10.10 -14.21
N GLU A 76 -8.38 10.99 -14.10
CA GLU A 76 -8.52 12.18 -14.94
C GLU A 76 -7.99 13.47 -14.30
N ASN A 77 -8.01 13.56 -12.99
CA ASN A 77 -7.67 14.76 -12.22
C ASN A 77 -6.67 14.47 -11.12
N ALA A 78 -7.14 14.40 -9.87
CA ALA A 78 -6.34 14.02 -8.71
C ALA A 78 -7.24 13.51 -7.57
N GLY A 79 -6.67 12.60 -6.78
CA GLY A 79 -7.26 12.10 -5.55
C GLY A 79 -6.35 12.24 -4.34
N LEU A 80 -6.94 12.38 -3.17
CA LEU A 80 -6.24 12.41 -1.87
C LEU A 80 -6.74 11.24 -1.01
N LEU A 81 -5.80 10.39 -0.55
CA LEU A 81 -6.10 9.22 0.28
C LEU A 81 -5.28 9.27 1.58
N ASP A 82 -5.92 9.00 2.70
CA ASP A 82 -5.22 8.75 3.96
C ASP A 82 -4.77 7.28 4.04
N MET A 83 -3.46 7.08 4.14
CA MET A 83 -2.82 5.78 4.35
C MET A 83 -2.05 5.73 5.67
N SER A 84 -2.41 6.54 6.66
CA SER A 84 -1.73 6.59 7.95
C SER A 84 -1.79 5.28 8.73
N ALA A 85 -2.74 4.41 8.42
CA ALA A 85 -2.84 3.05 8.97
C ALA A 85 -1.72 2.10 8.53
N PHE A 86 -0.90 2.45 7.52
CA PHE A 86 0.22 1.61 7.10
C PHE A 86 1.27 1.47 8.21
N ALA A 87 1.89 0.29 8.28
CA ALA A 87 3.01 0.06 9.19
C ALA A 87 4.25 0.79 8.68
N LYS A 88 4.94 1.45 9.59
CA LYS A 88 6.17 2.19 9.30
C LYS A 88 7.22 1.88 10.35
N CYS A 89 8.43 1.57 9.89
CA CYS A 89 9.56 1.41 10.81
C CYS A 89 10.84 1.97 10.20
N ARG A 90 11.83 2.20 11.05
CA ARG A 90 13.19 2.52 10.64
C ARG A 90 14.11 1.42 11.09
N ILE A 91 14.99 1.00 10.18
CA ILE A 91 16.09 0.07 10.45
C ILE A 91 17.39 0.86 10.29
N SER A 92 18.21 0.86 11.33
CA SER A 92 19.48 1.63 11.33
C SER A 92 20.59 0.88 12.04
N GLY A 93 21.83 1.39 11.90
CA GLY A 93 23.01 0.82 12.52
C GLY A 93 24.00 0.22 11.52
N PRO A 94 25.22 -0.08 11.92
CA PRO A 94 26.29 -0.54 11.03
C PRO A 94 25.96 -1.85 10.30
N GLY A 95 25.12 -2.71 10.87
CA GLY A 95 24.66 -3.97 10.27
C GLY A 95 23.38 -3.86 9.44
N ALA A 96 22.73 -2.67 9.39
CA ALA A 96 21.40 -2.52 8.80
C ALA A 96 21.34 -2.87 7.31
N GLU A 97 22.33 -2.48 6.52
CA GLU A 97 22.38 -2.74 5.08
C GLU A 97 22.52 -4.25 4.81
N GLU A 98 23.42 -4.93 5.47
CA GLU A 98 23.61 -6.38 5.32
C GLU A 98 22.38 -7.15 5.79
N PHE A 99 21.83 -6.77 6.93
CA PHE A 99 20.62 -7.38 7.48
C PHE A 99 19.44 -7.28 6.50
N LEU A 100 19.15 -6.11 5.97
CA LEU A 100 18.05 -5.92 5.03
C LEU A 100 18.31 -6.65 3.71
N ASP A 101 19.55 -6.67 3.23
CA ASP A 101 19.88 -7.41 2.00
C ASP A 101 19.69 -8.93 2.18
N ASN A 102 19.91 -9.46 3.37
CA ASN A 102 19.61 -10.87 3.71
C ASN A 102 18.11 -11.12 3.96
N LEU A 103 17.35 -10.12 4.43
CA LEU A 103 15.94 -10.27 4.78
C LEU A 103 15.02 -10.37 3.55
N VAL A 104 15.37 -9.68 2.46
CA VAL A 104 14.49 -9.55 1.28
C VAL A 104 15.09 -10.15 0.00
N ALA A 105 14.25 -10.60 -0.91
CA ALA A 105 14.67 -11.23 -2.18
C ALA A 105 15.13 -10.21 -3.23
N ASN A 106 14.66 -8.96 -3.18
CA ASN A 106 15.09 -7.90 -4.07
C ASN A 106 16.41 -7.25 -3.59
N LYS A 107 17.09 -6.55 -4.48
CA LYS A 107 18.19 -5.64 -4.10
C LYS A 107 17.61 -4.47 -3.31
N ILE A 108 18.21 -4.17 -2.17
CA ILE A 108 17.86 -2.98 -1.40
C ILE A 108 18.41 -1.71 -2.05
N PRO A 109 17.82 -0.51 -1.78
CA PRO A 109 18.33 0.74 -2.33
C PRO A 109 19.72 1.06 -1.81
N LYS A 110 20.67 1.35 -2.73
CA LYS A 110 22.08 1.66 -2.39
C LYS A 110 22.36 3.17 -2.31
N LYS A 111 21.59 3.99 -3.06
CA LYS A 111 21.74 5.45 -3.07
C LYS A 111 20.75 6.11 -2.12
N ASN A 112 21.19 7.12 -1.38
CA ASN A 112 20.31 7.93 -0.55
C ASN A 112 19.18 8.53 -1.38
N GLY A 113 17.95 8.49 -0.87
CA GLY A 113 16.75 8.92 -1.58
C GLY A 113 16.21 7.92 -2.62
N ARG A 114 16.85 6.76 -2.82
CA ARG A 114 16.29 5.70 -3.67
C ARG A 114 15.28 4.88 -2.89
N VAL A 115 14.20 4.45 -3.58
CA VAL A 115 13.13 3.57 -3.05
C VAL A 115 13.07 2.30 -3.88
N ASN A 116 12.95 1.15 -3.23
CA ASN A 116 12.74 -0.14 -3.88
C ASN A 116 11.57 -0.88 -3.21
N LEU A 117 10.77 -1.57 -4.00
CA LEU A 117 9.79 -2.54 -3.53
C LEU A 117 10.48 -3.88 -3.31
N CYS A 118 10.36 -4.44 -2.13
CA CYS A 118 11.08 -5.62 -1.69
C CYS A 118 10.15 -6.61 -1.00
N HIS A 119 10.34 -7.90 -1.28
CA HIS A 119 9.56 -8.97 -0.66
C HIS A 119 10.46 -9.80 0.25
N ALA A 120 10.03 -10.00 1.49
CA ALA A 120 10.60 -11.01 2.37
C ALA A 120 9.91 -12.35 2.10
N LEU A 121 10.69 -13.41 2.07
CA LEU A 121 10.20 -14.76 1.82
C LEU A 121 10.34 -15.61 3.07
N ASN A 122 9.48 -16.61 3.22
CA ASN A 122 9.71 -17.66 4.19
C ASN A 122 10.83 -18.60 3.71
N THR A 123 11.25 -19.53 4.56
CA THR A 123 12.35 -20.48 4.24
C THR A 123 11.99 -21.46 3.12
N ALA A 124 10.71 -21.60 2.77
CA ALA A 124 10.22 -22.42 1.66
C ALA A 124 10.07 -21.63 0.35
N GLY A 125 10.39 -20.33 0.32
CA GLY A 125 10.33 -19.50 -0.89
C GLY A 125 8.98 -18.82 -1.13
N GLY A 126 7.98 -19.01 -0.25
CA GLY A 126 6.69 -18.33 -0.30
C GLY A 126 6.79 -16.89 0.19
N VAL A 127 5.89 -16.03 -0.29
CA VAL A 127 5.89 -14.59 0.03
C VAL A 127 5.34 -14.35 1.43
N HIS A 128 6.20 -13.85 2.33
CA HIS A 128 5.84 -13.58 3.73
C HIS A 128 5.39 -12.14 3.95
N SER A 129 6.13 -11.16 3.41
CA SER A 129 5.89 -9.74 3.61
C SER A 129 6.32 -8.93 2.40
N GLU A 130 5.74 -7.74 2.24
CA GLU A 130 6.15 -6.75 1.25
C GLU A 130 6.55 -5.45 1.95
N PHE A 131 7.69 -4.90 1.57
CA PHE A 131 8.22 -3.66 2.09
C PHE A 131 8.55 -2.67 0.97
N THR A 132 8.06 -1.47 1.07
CA THR A 132 8.66 -0.31 0.41
C THR A 132 9.85 0.12 1.25
N ILE A 133 11.06 0.04 0.71
CA ILE A 133 12.31 0.38 1.42
C ILE A 133 12.91 1.63 0.79
N ALA A 134 13.03 2.70 1.57
CA ALA A 134 13.73 3.93 1.20
C ALA A 134 15.04 4.06 1.97
N LYS A 135 16.16 4.34 1.28
CA LYS A 135 17.43 4.67 1.95
C LYS A 135 17.43 6.14 2.33
N GLU A 136 17.34 6.44 3.63
CA GLU A 136 17.35 7.83 4.12
C GLU A 136 18.75 8.44 4.14
N LYS A 137 19.72 7.69 4.61
CA LYS A 137 21.16 8.01 4.67
C LYS A 137 21.96 6.71 4.86
N ASP A 138 23.26 6.80 5.01
CA ASP A 138 24.10 5.62 5.22
C ASP A 138 23.62 4.83 6.43
N ASN A 139 23.51 3.51 6.24
CA ASN A 139 23.05 2.57 7.26
C ASN A 139 21.70 2.93 7.92
N THR A 140 20.83 3.64 7.21
CA THR A 140 19.50 4.03 7.73
C THR A 140 18.46 3.90 6.63
N PHE A 141 17.45 3.07 6.90
CA PHE A 141 16.39 2.74 5.97
C PHE A 141 15.02 2.94 6.61
N TYR A 142 14.12 3.56 5.87
CA TYR A 142 12.72 3.70 6.23
C TYR A 142 11.90 2.68 5.45
N LEU A 143 11.12 1.89 6.17
CA LEU A 143 10.32 0.80 5.64
C LEU A 143 8.83 1.11 5.83
N VAL A 144 8.05 0.81 4.80
CA VAL A 144 6.58 0.89 4.83
C VAL A 144 6.02 -0.47 4.42
N SER A 145 5.00 -0.94 5.11
CA SER A 145 4.26 -2.16 4.77
C SER A 145 2.77 -2.02 5.09
N ALA A 146 1.96 -2.99 4.69
CA ALA A 146 0.53 -2.97 4.95
C ALA A 146 0.24 -3.00 6.47
N GLY A 147 -0.62 -2.11 6.94
CA GLY A 147 -0.97 -2.01 8.36
C GLY A 147 -1.53 -3.30 8.96
N ALA A 148 -2.18 -4.11 8.12
CA ALA A 148 -2.65 -5.44 8.48
C ALA A 148 -1.56 -6.40 8.96
N PHE A 149 -0.35 -6.23 8.44
CA PHE A 149 0.78 -7.11 8.71
C PHE A 149 1.77 -6.52 9.72
N GLN A 150 1.48 -5.36 10.32
CA GLN A 150 2.39 -4.68 11.25
C GLN A 150 3.00 -5.63 12.30
N ARG A 151 2.20 -6.48 12.93
CA ARG A 151 2.69 -7.42 13.97
C ARG A 151 3.48 -8.55 13.35
N LEU A 152 3.02 -9.11 12.25
CA LEU A 152 3.70 -10.18 11.52
C LEU A 152 5.09 -9.73 11.05
N ASP A 153 5.15 -8.54 10.45
CA ASP A 153 6.40 -7.94 9.96
C ASP A 153 7.38 -7.64 11.10
N HIS A 154 6.87 -7.10 12.21
CA HIS A 154 7.66 -6.87 13.42
C HIS A 154 8.30 -8.18 13.92
N ASP A 155 7.50 -9.25 14.05
CA ASP A 155 7.97 -10.53 14.57
C ASP A 155 8.96 -11.18 13.58
N TRP A 156 8.74 -11.03 12.26
CA TRP A 156 9.65 -11.53 11.23
C TRP A 156 10.98 -10.79 11.23
N ILE A 157 10.98 -9.47 11.30
CA ILE A 157 12.18 -8.64 11.40
C ILE A 157 12.98 -9.05 12.65
N HIS A 158 12.36 -9.14 13.83
CA HIS A 158 13.02 -9.48 15.09
C HIS A 158 13.54 -10.91 15.15
N LYS A 159 12.88 -11.85 14.46
CA LYS A 159 13.35 -13.23 14.33
C LYS A 159 14.72 -13.33 13.68
N TRP A 160 14.97 -12.49 12.67
CA TRP A 160 16.19 -12.55 11.86
C TRP A 160 17.21 -11.45 12.20
N MET A 161 16.81 -10.47 13.00
CA MET A 161 17.66 -9.36 13.40
C MET A 161 18.85 -9.85 14.25
N PRO A 162 20.11 -9.40 13.95
CA PRO A 162 21.26 -9.66 14.78
C PRO A 162 21.04 -9.22 16.23
N LYS A 163 21.57 -10.01 17.18
CA LYS A 163 21.42 -9.73 18.62
C LYS A 163 22.62 -8.98 19.22
N ASP A 164 23.59 -8.61 18.40
CA ASP A 164 24.83 -7.94 18.80
C ASP A 164 24.72 -6.42 18.91
N GLY A 165 23.52 -5.86 18.68
CA GLY A 165 23.27 -4.41 18.69
C GLY A 165 23.69 -3.67 17.42
N SER A 166 24.16 -4.37 16.39
CA SER A 166 24.56 -3.76 15.11
C SER A 166 23.38 -3.25 14.28
N VAL A 167 22.15 -3.72 14.59
CA VAL A 167 20.91 -3.31 13.94
C VAL A 167 19.91 -2.80 14.98
N ILE A 168 19.34 -1.63 14.72
CA ILE A 168 18.35 -0.97 15.57
C ILE A 168 17.03 -0.92 14.80
N TYR A 169 15.94 -1.36 15.42
CA TYR A 169 14.58 -1.26 14.94
C TYR A 169 13.82 -0.16 15.69
N GLU A 170 13.18 0.73 14.97
CA GLU A 170 12.32 1.77 15.52
C GLU A 170 10.92 1.69 14.88
N ASN A 171 9.88 1.48 15.68
CA ASN A 171 8.49 1.49 15.19
C ASN A 171 7.98 2.93 15.10
N LEU A 172 7.60 3.35 13.89
CA LEU A 172 7.13 4.70 13.59
C LEU A 172 5.64 4.75 13.21
N THR A 173 4.92 3.63 13.32
CA THR A 173 3.54 3.53 12.84
C THR A 173 2.62 4.59 13.43
N ASN A 174 2.74 4.87 14.72
CA ASN A 174 1.86 5.84 15.40
C ASN A 174 2.39 7.28 15.37
N SER A 175 3.65 7.49 15.01
CA SER A 175 4.28 8.83 14.98
C SER A 175 4.32 9.46 13.59
N MET A 176 4.06 8.66 12.55
CA MET A 176 4.10 9.11 11.15
C MET A 176 2.73 8.92 10.48
N GLY A 177 2.17 10.00 9.98
CA GLY A 177 1.04 9.97 9.06
C GLY A 177 1.47 9.80 7.61
N VAL A 178 0.56 9.37 6.76
CA VAL A 178 0.79 9.24 5.31
C VAL A 178 -0.44 9.74 4.56
N LEU A 179 -0.25 10.76 3.72
CA LEU A 179 -1.25 11.19 2.75
C LEU A 179 -0.75 10.91 1.34
N VAL A 180 -1.60 10.29 0.52
CA VAL A 180 -1.29 9.97 -0.88
C VAL A 180 -2.01 10.96 -1.78
N LEU A 181 -1.24 11.72 -2.55
CA LEU A 181 -1.75 12.56 -3.62
C LEU A 181 -1.45 11.87 -4.96
N ALA A 182 -2.48 11.44 -5.68
CA ALA A 182 -2.36 10.67 -6.92
C ALA A 182 -3.25 11.22 -8.03
N GLY A 183 -2.81 11.06 -9.27
CA GLY A 183 -3.51 11.49 -10.48
C GLY A 183 -2.69 12.47 -11.31
N PRO A 184 -3.07 12.71 -12.59
CA PRO A 184 -2.29 13.53 -13.53
C PRO A 184 -2.05 14.97 -13.06
N LYS A 185 -2.95 15.54 -12.24
CA LYS A 185 -2.83 16.91 -11.69
C LYS A 185 -2.05 16.99 -10.36
N SER A 186 -1.60 15.88 -9.82
CA SER A 186 -0.93 15.82 -8.52
C SER A 186 0.32 16.68 -8.43
N ARG A 187 1.12 16.76 -9.53
CA ARG A 187 2.31 17.63 -9.58
C ARG A 187 1.95 19.11 -9.48
N ASP A 188 0.94 19.54 -10.22
CA ASP A 188 0.52 20.95 -10.25
C ASP A 188 0.01 21.37 -8.87
N ILE A 189 -0.74 20.49 -8.20
CA ILE A 189 -1.24 20.73 -6.85
C ILE A 189 -0.09 20.85 -5.85
N LEU A 190 0.81 19.85 -5.83
CA LEU A 190 1.92 19.83 -4.87
C LEU A 190 2.89 21.00 -5.09
N SER A 191 3.10 21.42 -6.34
CA SER A 191 3.96 22.56 -6.69
C SER A 191 3.46 23.89 -6.12
N LYS A 192 2.15 24.04 -5.83
CA LYS A 192 1.61 25.25 -5.20
C LYS A 192 2.03 25.39 -3.72
N ILE A 193 2.38 24.30 -3.06
CA ILE A 193 2.59 24.27 -1.60
C ILE A 193 3.96 23.75 -1.17
N THR A 194 4.85 23.46 -2.13
CA THR A 194 6.27 23.17 -1.87
C THR A 194 7.17 23.99 -2.77
N ARG A 195 8.38 24.28 -2.31
CA ARG A 195 9.43 24.93 -3.11
C ARG A 195 10.35 23.91 -3.80
N THR A 196 10.14 22.63 -3.54
CA THR A 196 10.97 21.56 -4.12
C THR A 196 10.64 21.40 -5.60
N ASP A 197 11.67 21.29 -6.43
CA ASP A 197 11.49 20.93 -7.84
C ASP A 197 10.96 19.50 -7.94
N LEU A 198 9.76 19.36 -8.52
CA LEU A 198 9.04 18.09 -8.72
C LEU A 198 9.14 17.56 -10.15
N SER A 199 10.03 18.12 -10.99
CA SER A 199 10.30 17.63 -12.34
C SER A 199 10.76 16.16 -12.33
N ASN A 200 10.66 15.49 -13.47
CA ASN A 200 11.12 14.10 -13.58
C ASN A 200 12.61 13.95 -13.35
N GLU A 201 13.37 14.93 -13.77
CA GLU A 201 14.83 15.01 -13.65
C GLU A 201 15.25 15.17 -12.19
N SER A 202 14.62 16.10 -11.51
CA SER A 202 14.93 16.39 -10.11
C SER A 202 14.34 15.36 -9.15
N PHE A 203 13.13 14.88 -9.42
CA PHE A 203 12.43 13.92 -8.57
C PHE A 203 11.99 12.68 -9.37
N PRO A 204 12.92 11.77 -9.75
CA PRO A 204 12.62 10.61 -10.57
C PRO A 204 11.72 9.60 -9.85
N TRP A 205 11.03 8.76 -10.62
CA TRP A 205 10.21 7.68 -10.09
C TRP A 205 11.00 6.74 -9.17
N LEU A 206 10.37 6.22 -8.12
CA LEU A 206 10.98 5.43 -7.05
C LEU A 206 12.14 6.17 -6.36
N SER A 207 11.92 7.45 -6.07
CA SER A 207 12.81 8.22 -5.22
C SER A 207 12.04 8.89 -4.07
N SER A 208 12.76 9.25 -3.02
CA SER A 208 12.27 9.98 -1.86
C SER A 208 13.09 11.23 -1.63
N LYS A 209 12.41 12.30 -1.19
CA LYS A 209 13.05 13.56 -0.78
C LYS A 209 12.39 14.09 0.49
N LYS A 210 13.18 14.72 1.32
CA LYS A 210 12.66 15.59 2.38
C LYS A 210 12.21 16.90 1.75
N ILE A 211 10.96 17.25 1.96
CA ILE A 211 10.33 18.47 1.46
C ILE A 211 9.57 19.17 2.57
N ASN A 212 9.17 20.40 2.35
CA ASN A 212 8.14 21.05 3.16
C ASN A 212 6.85 21.14 2.35
N VAL A 213 5.74 20.76 2.97
CA VAL A 213 4.38 20.97 2.45
C VAL A 213 3.76 22.10 3.27
N GLY A 214 3.72 23.30 2.70
CA GLY A 214 3.51 24.51 3.49
C GLY A 214 4.63 24.66 4.53
N LEU A 215 4.27 24.64 5.81
CA LEU A 215 5.23 24.71 6.93
C LEU A 215 5.60 23.31 7.48
N ALA A 216 4.92 22.26 7.07
CA ALA A 216 5.11 20.92 7.61
C ALA A 216 6.26 20.17 6.92
N PRO A 217 7.19 19.56 7.66
CA PRO A 217 8.20 18.68 7.08
C PRO A 217 7.57 17.38 6.63
N ALA A 218 7.99 16.86 5.48
CA ALA A 218 7.55 15.57 4.98
C ALA A 218 8.68 14.83 4.24
N ILE A 219 8.62 13.51 4.24
CA ILE A 219 9.35 12.65 3.31
C ILE A 219 8.38 12.34 2.18
N ALA A 220 8.59 12.94 1.02
CA ALA A 220 7.81 12.63 -0.16
C ALA A 220 8.44 11.47 -0.92
N MET A 221 7.67 10.43 -1.20
CA MET A 221 8.07 9.30 -2.05
C MET A 221 7.31 9.38 -3.36
N ARG A 222 8.03 9.46 -4.49
CA ARG A 222 7.39 9.50 -5.80
C ARG A 222 6.98 8.10 -6.23
N MET A 223 5.91 7.64 -5.66
CA MET A 223 5.21 6.39 -5.95
C MET A 223 3.82 6.43 -5.31
N ASN A 224 2.98 5.51 -5.67
CA ASN A 224 1.71 5.21 -5.02
C ASN A 224 1.20 3.85 -5.49
N PHE A 225 0.14 3.37 -4.84
CA PHE A 225 -0.42 2.05 -5.13
C PHE A 225 -1.55 2.05 -6.17
N VAL A 226 -1.93 3.21 -6.73
CA VAL A 226 -2.98 3.31 -7.76
C VAL A 226 -2.41 3.41 -9.18
N GLY A 227 -1.08 3.51 -9.32
CA GLY A 227 -0.40 3.47 -10.61
C GLY A 227 -0.51 4.75 -11.46
N GLU A 228 -0.90 5.85 -10.87
CA GLU A 228 -0.93 7.18 -11.47
C GLU A 228 0.27 8.02 -11.04
N LEU A 229 0.48 9.19 -11.67
CA LEU A 229 1.45 10.16 -11.16
C LEU A 229 1.08 10.55 -9.73
N GLY A 230 2.06 10.59 -8.81
CA GLY A 230 1.75 11.01 -7.45
C GLY A 230 2.88 10.80 -6.46
N TRP A 231 2.59 11.18 -5.23
CA TRP A 231 3.50 11.10 -4.10
C TRP A 231 2.78 10.59 -2.85
N GLU A 232 3.46 9.73 -2.13
CA GLU A 232 3.16 9.45 -0.73
C GLU A 232 3.90 10.47 0.13
N LEU A 233 3.17 11.20 0.95
CA LEU A 233 3.70 12.25 1.84
C LEU A 233 3.72 11.71 3.27
N HIS A 234 4.86 11.21 3.69
CA HIS A 234 5.08 10.71 5.05
C HIS A 234 5.53 11.88 5.94
N HIS A 235 4.83 12.11 7.04
CA HIS A 235 5.04 13.28 7.89
C HIS A 235 4.83 12.95 9.37
N PRO A 236 5.39 13.71 10.31
CA PRO A 236 5.03 13.58 11.70
C PRO A 236 3.52 13.75 11.86
N ILE A 237 2.89 12.86 12.61
CA ILE A 237 1.42 12.68 12.65
C ILE A 237 0.69 13.97 13.06
N GLU A 238 1.30 14.80 13.88
CA GLU A 238 0.76 16.10 14.34
C GLU A 238 0.54 17.11 13.21
N TYR A 239 1.21 16.95 12.06
CA TYR A 239 1.02 17.82 10.90
C TYR A 239 -0.06 17.35 9.93
N GLN A 240 -0.68 16.20 10.15
CA GLN A 240 -1.59 15.59 9.19
C GLN A 240 -2.75 16.51 8.78
N ASN A 241 -3.40 17.12 9.74
CA ASN A 241 -4.50 18.05 9.46
C ASN A 241 -4.05 19.27 8.66
N HIS A 242 -2.88 19.83 9.00
CA HIS A 242 -2.30 20.96 8.25
C HIS A 242 -2.01 20.56 6.79
N ILE A 243 -1.36 19.43 6.58
CA ILE A 243 -1.03 18.96 5.22
C ILE A 243 -2.29 18.65 4.43
N PHE A 244 -3.27 17.97 5.05
CA PHE A 244 -4.56 17.67 4.43
C PHE A 244 -5.27 18.95 3.96
N ASP A 245 -5.40 19.95 4.84
CA ASP A 245 -6.06 21.21 4.53
C ASP A 245 -5.34 21.97 3.42
N LYS A 246 -4.00 22.00 3.45
CA LYS A 246 -3.18 22.64 2.41
C LYS A 246 -3.31 21.96 1.04
N LEU A 247 -3.36 20.64 1.01
CA LEU A 247 -3.58 19.88 -0.23
C LEU A 247 -4.99 20.14 -0.79
N MET A 248 -6.01 20.07 0.06
CA MET A 248 -7.40 20.32 -0.36
C MET A 248 -7.59 21.77 -0.85
N GLU A 249 -6.96 22.75 -0.20
CA GLU A 249 -6.97 24.15 -0.64
C GLU A 249 -6.29 24.32 -2.02
N ALA A 250 -5.07 23.80 -2.17
CA ALA A 250 -4.30 23.89 -3.41
C ALA A 250 -4.95 23.13 -4.57
N GLY A 251 -5.70 22.09 -4.26
CA GLY A 251 -6.34 21.21 -5.23
C GLY A 251 -7.70 21.66 -5.75
N LYS A 252 -8.29 22.74 -5.21
CA LYS A 252 -9.64 23.22 -5.60
C LYS A 252 -9.80 23.43 -7.12
N ASP A 253 -8.83 24.08 -7.74
CA ASP A 253 -8.86 24.37 -9.17
C ASP A 253 -8.53 23.15 -10.06
N PHE A 254 -8.13 22.03 -9.46
CA PHE A 254 -7.72 20.81 -10.13
C PHE A 254 -8.67 19.62 -9.89
N SER A 255 -9.86 19.89 -9.37
CA SER A 255 -10.85 18.87 -9.02
C SER A 255 -10.31 17.81 -8.06
N LEU A 256 -9.42 18.19 -7.16
CA LEU A 256 -8.95 17.28 -6.11
C LEU A 256 -10.13 16.84 -5.23
N LYS A 257 -10.31 15.54 -5.11
CA LYS A 257 -11.30 14.93 -4.20
C LYS A 257 -10.64 13.86 -3.35
N PRO A 258 -11.13 13.61 -2.14
CA PRO A 258 -10.74 12.41 -1.42
C PRO A 258 -11.25 11.18 -2.17
N PHE A 259 -10.56 10.05 -2.01
CA PHE A 259 -11.00 8.74 -2.46
C PHE A 259 -10.71 7.69 -1.40
N GLY A 260 -11.48 6.61 -1.41
CA GLY A 260 -11.41 5.57 -0.40
C GLY A 260 -10.57 4.36 -0.80
N ILE A 261 -10.46 3.44 0.16
CA ILE A 261 -9.71 2.18 -0.02
C ILE A 261 -10.32 1.32 -1.13
N ARG A 262 -11.66 1.34 -1.32
CA ARG A 262 -12.30 0.57 -2.41
C ARG A 262 -11.88 1.07 -3.78
N ALA A 263 -11.75 2.39 -3.96
CA ALA A 263 -11.24 2.95 -5.21
C ALA A 263 -9.75 2.64 -5.39
N MET A 264 -8.93 2.73 -4.34
CA MET A 264 -7.53 2.30 -4.39
C MET A 264 -7.42 0.82 -4.81
N GLU A 265 -8.27 -0.04 -4.25
CA GLU A 265 -8.29 -1.48 -4.55
C GLU A 265 -8.64 -1.74 -6.03
N SER A 266 -9.65 -1.07 -6.58
CA SER A 266 -10.00 -1.16 -7.99
C SER A 266 -8.85 -0.70 -8.90
N LEU A 267 -8.30 0.49 -8.64
CA LEU A 267 -7.23 1.09 -9.45
C LEU A 267 -5.93 0.24 -9.43
N ARG A 268 -5.57 -0.35 -8.28
CA ARG A 268 -4.37 -1.19 -8.19
C ARG A 268 -4.52 -2.49 -8.98
N VAL A 269 -5.72 -3.10 -8.97
CA VAL A 269 -6.01 -4.34 -9.71
C VAL A 269 -5.90 -4.09 -11.21
N GLU A 270 -6.40 -2.98 -11.73
CA GLU A 270 -6.25 -2.58 -13.13
C GLU A 270 -4.78 -2.48 -13.56
N LYS A 271 -3.87 -2.14 -12.64
CA LYS A 271 -2.41 -2.10 -12.88
C LYS A 271 -1.70 -3.43 -12.58
N THR A 272 -2.46 -4.46 -12.21
CA THR A 272 -1.92 -5.76 -11.78
C THR A 272 -1.01 -5.69 -10.54
N TYR A 273 -1.18 -4.68 -9.69
CA TYR A 273 -0.46 -4.58 -8.43
C TYR A 273 -1.05 -5.56 -7.42
N LYS A 274 -0.18 -6.30 -6.77
CA LYS A 274 -0.52 -7.42 -5.89
C LYS A 274 -0.42 -7.03 -4.42
N LEU A 275 -1.24 -7.67 -3.59
CA LEU A 275 -1.20 -7.54 -2.14
C LEU A 275 -0.77 -8.85 -1.48
N VAL A 276 0.01 -8.74 -0.41
CA VAL A 276 0.28 -9.86 0.49
C VAL A 276 -0.99 -10.20 1.26
N GLY A 277 -1.32 -11.48 1.32
CA GLY A 277 -2.53 -12.00 1.97
C GLY A 277 -3.74 -12.11 1.03
N THR A 278 -3.62 -11.64 -0.22
CA THR A 278 -4.59 -11.84 -1.30
C THR A 278 -3.94 -12.57 -2.46
N GLU A 279 -3.28 -11.85 -3.37
CA GLU A 279 -2.61 -12.46 -4.53
C GLU A 279 -1.24 -13.08 -4.20
N MET A 280 -0.63 -12.67 -3.11
CA MET A 280 0.65 -13.20 -2.65
C MET A 280 0.50 -13.82 -1.26
N SER A 281 0.99 -15.05 -1.09
CA SER A 281 0.94 -15.76 0.19
C SER A 281 2.17 -16.63 0.38
N ILE A 282 2.27 -17.23 1.57
CA ILE A 282 3.33 -18.19 1.88
C ILE A 282 3.16 -19.55 1.18
N GLU A 283 2.02 -19.79 0.53
CA GLU A 283 1.69 -21.06 -0.15
C GLU A 283 2.26 -21.12 -1.56
N TYR A 284 2.51 -19.96 -2.19
CA TYR A 284 3.03 -19.85 -3.55
C TYR A 284 4.46 -19.33 -3.54
N ALA A 285 5.29 -19.95 -4.39
CA ALA A 285 6.62 -19.41 -4.61
C ALA A 285 6.55 -18.00 -5.22
N ALA A 286 7.54 -17.16 -4.91
CA ALA A 286 7.57 -15.79 -5.42
C ALA A 286 7.45 -15.72 -6.95
N PHE A 287 8.00 -16.69 -7.69
CA PHE A 287 7.88 -16.76 -9.15
C PHE A 287 6.48 -17.17 -9.61
N GLU A 288 5.77 -18.04 -8.89
CA GLU A 288 4.37 -18.36 -9.19
C GLU A 288 3.47 -17.14 -9.03
N SER A 289 3.80 -16.25 -8.07
CA SER A 289 3.13 -14.97 -7.85
C SER A 289 3.54 -13.88 -8.87
N GLY A 290 4.40 -14.20 -9.86
CA GLY A 290 4.84 -13.26 -10.90
C GLY A 290 5.73 -12.14 -10.35
N LEU A 291 6.59 -12.44 -9.38
CA LEU A 291 7.53 -11.50 -8.75
C LEU A 291 8.94 -11.58 -9.34
N ASP A 292 9.11 -12.10 -10.56
CA ASP A 292 10.41 -12.34 -11.21
C ASP A 292 11.32 -11.11 -11.16
N ARG A 293 10.78 -9.92 -11.42
CA ARG A 293 11.52 -8.67 -11.42
C ARG A 293 12.00 -8.21 -10.03
N PHE A 294 11.42 -8.78 -8.96
CA PHE A 294 11.73 -8.45 -7.57
C PHE A 294 12.54 -9.53 -6.85
N VAL A 295 12.95 -10.59 -7.57
CA VAL A 295 13.75 -11.68 -7.03
C VAL A 295 15.11 -11.72 -7.74
N HIS A 296 16.20 -11.54 -6.98
CA HIS A 296 17.56 -11.53 -7.52
C HIS A 296 18.39 -12.65 -6.91
N LEU A 297 18.29 -13.86 -7.46
CA LEU A 297 18.99 -15.04 -6.95
C LEU A 297 20.54 -14.87 -6.93
N ASN A 298 21.08 -13.97 -7.75
CA ASN A 298 22.52 -13.72 -7.88
C ASN A 298 23.03 -12.61 -6.95
N LYS A 299 22.21 -12.03 -6.09
CA LYS A 299 22.67 -10.97 -5.17
C LYS A 299 23.46 -11.48 -3.95
N GLY A 300 23.46 -12.76 -3.72
CA GLY A 300 24.03 -13.41 -2.56
C GLY A 300 22.98 -14.19 -1.76
N LYS A 301 23.23 -14.38 -0.46
CA LYS A 301 22.31 -15.09 0.42
C LYS A 301 21.13 -14.20 0.80
N PHE A 302 19.93 -14.81 0.87
CA PHE A 302 18.75 -14.24 1.50
C PHE A 302 17.79 -15.37 1.93
N ILE A 303 16.86 -15.05 2.81
CA ILE A 303 15.90 -16.02 3.34
C ILE A 303 15.02 -16.56 2.19
N GLY A 304 14.92 -17.88 2.08
CA GLY A 304 14.13 -18.55 1.04
C GLY A 304 14.81 -18.71 -0.32
N ARG A 305 16.06 -18.22 -0.48
CA ARG A 305 16.80 -18.29 -1.75
C ARG A 305 16.97 -19.73 -2.25
N ASP A 306 17.46 -20.62 -1.40
CA ASP A 306 17.78 -21.98 -1.82
C ASP A 306 16.52 -22.75 -2.20
N ALA A 307 15.41 -22.52 -1.50
CA ALA A 307 14.11 -23.06 -1.87
C ALA A 307 13.65 -22.54 -3.25
N LEU A 308 13.83 -21.25 -3.56
CA LEU A 308 13.51 -20.72 -4.89
C LEU A 308 14.35 -21.33 -6.02
N VAL A 309 15.64 -21.62 -5.76
CA VAL A 309 16.50 -22.33 -6.71
C VAL A 309 15.98 -23.73 -6.97
N GLU A 310 15.56 -24.46 -5.92
CA GLU A 310 14.93 -25.76 -6.09
C GLU A 310 13.61 -25.69 -6.87
N TRP A 311 12.77 -24.69 -6.59
CA TRP A 311 11.53 -24.44 -7.34
C TRP A 311 11.80 -24.25 -8.83
N GLN A 312 12.79 -23.45 -9.19
CA GLN A 312 13.17 -23.25 -10.60
C GLN A 312 13.60 -24.56 -11.27
N GLN A 313 14.32 -25.45 -10.57
CA GLN A 313 14.76 -26.73 -11.10
C GLN A 313 13.60 -27.72 -11.27
N LYS A 314 12.65 -27.73 -10.34
CA LYS A 314 11.48 -28.62 -10.37
C LYS A 314 10.38 -28.16 -11.34
N GLY A 315 10.39 -26.86 -11.71
CA GLY A 315 9.32 -26.19 -12.43
C GLY A 315 8.17 -25.75 -11.51
N PHE A 316 7.40 -24.77 -11.98
CA PHE A 316 6.25 -24.23 -11.25
C PHE A 316 4.97 -24.91 -11.69
N LYS A 317 4.05 -25.17 -10.75
CA LYS A 317 2.75 -25.75 -11.04
C LYS A 317 1.72 -24.69 -11.39
N ASN A 318 1.85 -23.51 -10.80
CA ASN A 318 0.88 -22.43 -10.93
C ASN A 318 1.54 -21.20 -11.55
N LYS A 319 0.73 -20.35 -12.15
CA LYS A 319 1.13 -19.05 -12.66
C LYS A 319 0.01 -18.05 -12.39
N MET A 320 0.33 -16.98 -11.74
CA MET A 320 -0.63 -15.87 -11.56
C MET A 320 -0.92 -15.22 -12.89
N VAL A 321 -2.20 -14.99 -13.15
CA VAL A 321 -2.72 -14.24 -14.29
C VAL A 321 -3.76 -13.23 -13.82
N THR A 322 -3.92 -12.16 -14.58
CA THR A 322 -5.01 -11.21 -14.40
C THR A 322 -6.11 -11.56 -15.40
N LEU A 323 -7.33 -11.62 -14.93
CA LEU A 323 -8.51 -11.92 -15.74
C LEU A 323 -9.39 -10.68 -15.83
N GLU A 324 -9.95 -10.44 -17.00
CA GLU A 324 -11.04 -9.50 -17.21
C GLU A 324 -12.34 -10.31 -17.31
N VAL A 325 -13.31 -9.98 -16.45
CA VAL A 325 -14.61 -10.66 -16.41
C VAL A 325 -15.61 -9.84 -17.23
N HIS A 326 -16.17 -10.46 -18.27
CA HIS A 326 -17.18 -9.86 -19.13
C HIS A 326 -18.59 -10.28 -18.72
N ASP A 327 -19.58 -9.58 -19.25
CA ASP A 327 -21.02 -9.87 -19.09
C ASP A 327 -21.48 -9.90 -17.61
N VAL A 328 -20.88 -9.06 -16.77
CA VAL A 328 -21.26 -8.90 -15.37
C VAL A 328 -22.36 -7.85 -15.25
N GLU A 329 -23.51 -8.27 -14.69
CA GLU A 329 -24.66 -7.36 -14.54
C GLU A 329 -24.73 -6.75 -13.13
N ASP A 330 -25.02 -7.56 -12.10
CA ASP A 330 -25.35 -7.06 -10.77
C ASP A 330 -24.51 -7.65 -9.63
N ALA A 331 -23.61 -8.57 -9.93
CA ALA A 331 -22.70 -9.19 -8.96
C ALA A 331 -21.34 -9.44 -9.59
N ASP A 332 -20.27 -8.99 -8.90
CA ASP A 332 -18.90 -9.22 -9.35
C ASP A 332 -18.39 -10.58 -8.85
N ALA A 333 -17.35 -11.11 -9.51
CA ALA A 333 -16.66 -12.31 -9.03
C ALA A 333 -16.02 -12.03 -7.67
N LEU A 334 -16.20 -12.97 -6.75
CA LEU A 334 -15.63 -12.88 -5.41
C LEU A 334 -14.32 -13.67 -5.32
N GLY A 335 -13.50 -13.32 -4.35
CA GLY A 335 -12.31 -14.10 -4.01
C GLY A 335 -12.69 -15.58 -3.73
N ASN A 336 -11.84 -16.50 -4.18
CA ASN A 336 -12.04 -17.96 -4.08
C ASN A 336 -13.18 -18.53 -4.94
N ASN A 337 -13.77 -17.76 -5.87
CA ASN A 337 -14.62 -18.38 -6.89
C ASN A 337 -13.75 -19.24 -7.81
N PRO A 338 -14.14 -20.49 -8.10
CA PRO A 338 -13.37 -21.39 -8.95
C PRO A 338 -13.41 -20.94 -10.42
N ILE A 339 -12.28 -21.07 -11.09
CA ILE A 339 -12.12 -20.78 -12.52
C ILE A 339 -12.13 -22.10 -13.28
N TYR A 340 -12.95 -22.19 -14.33
CA TYR A 340 -13.14 -23.41 -15.12
C TYR A 340 -12.66 -23.22 -16.57
N ILE A 341 -12.05 -24.26 -17.13
CA ILE A 341 -11.92 -24.50 -18.58
C ILE A 341 -12.45 -25.92 -18.86
N ASP A 342 -13.36 -26.05 -19.81
CA ASP A 342 -13.94 -27.33 -20.22
C ASP A 342 -14.43 -28.19 -19.04
N ASN A 343 -15.13 -27.58 -18.08
CA ASN A 343 -15.63 -28.19 -16.84
C ASN A 343 -14.52 -28.68 -15.85
N GLN A 344 -13.28 -28.32 -16.07
CA GLN A 344 -12.19 -28.57 -15.14
C GLN A 344 -11.83 -27.30 -14.36
N VAL A 345 -11.68 -27.42 -13.04
CA VAL A 345 -11.18 -26.35 -12.19
C VAL A 345 -9.69 -26.16 -12.48
N ILE A 346 -9.32 -24.97 -12.88
CA ILE A 346 -7.93 -24.60 -13.20
C ILE A 346 -7.36 -23.49 -12.28
N GLY A 347 -8.22 -22.84 -11.52
CA GLY A 347 -7.85 -21.78 -10.58
C GLY A 347 -8.94 -21.52 -9.57
#